data_bd08f1ee5cb39597b1c5ff0028c8cff8
#
_entry.id   bd08f1ee5cb39597b1c5ff0028c8cff8
#
_cell.length_a   1.000
_cell.length_b   1.000
_cell.length_c   1.000
_cell.angle_alpha   90.00
_cell.angle_beta   90.00
_cell.angle_gamma   90.00
#
_symmetry.space_group_name_H-M   'P 1'
#
loop_
_entity.id
_entity.type
_entity.pdbx_description
1 polymer ?
#
loop_
_entity_poly.entity_id
_entity_poly.type
_entity_poly.pdbx_seq_one_letter_code
_entity_poly.pdbx_strand_id
1 'polypeptide(L)'
;MMGIICGMKKLLLSLFILLTVIPGAYAYVNRPNAVITILDKTAGKNHTFSIPVGVDTKYEKLNFLVRTCKQNDPFQAENAFMFVEISQNNDLIFSGWMNKNEPGENPLQNADYDVWLVRCE
;
A
#
# COMPACT_ATOMS: atom_id res chain seq x y z
N MET A 1 -41.02 0.33 -38.05
CA MET A 1 -41.04 -0.50 -36.87
C MET A 1 -39.82 -1.39 -36.72
N MET A 2 -39.32 -1.98 -37.76
CA MET A 2 -38.11 -2.80 -37.67
C MET A 2 -36.85 -2.03 -37.25
N GLY A 3 -36.71 -0.76 -37.58
CA GLY A 3 -35.56 0.05 -37.23
C GLY A 3 -35.43 0.33 -35.75
N ILE A 4 -36.52 0.39 -35.00
CA ILE A 4 -36.51 0.62 -33.54
C ILE A 4 -35.99 -0.60 -32.81
N ILE A 5 -36.36 -1.80 -33.26
CA ILE A 5 -35.91 -3.06 -32.65
C ILE A 5 -34.41 -3.27 -32.90
N CYS A 6 -33.91 -2.94 -34.07
CA CYS A 6 -32.48 -2.99 -34.38
C CYS A 6 -31.66 -1.99 -33.54
N GLY A 7 -32.22 -0.81 -33.29
CA GLY A 7 -31.57 0.17 -32.42
C GLY A 7 -31.46 -0.28 -30.99
N MET A 8 -32.47 -0.95 -30.45
CA MET A 8 -32.44 -1.50 -29.09
C MET A 8 -31.43 -2.64 -28.96
N LYS A 9 -31.30 -3.50 -29.96
CA LYS A 9 -30.29 -4.55 -29.96
C LYS A 9 -28.86 -3.99 -29.97
N LYS A 10 -28.61 -2.94 -30.73
CA LYS A 10 -27.31 -2.27 -30.76
C LYS A 10 -26.97 -1.61 -29.44
N LEU A 11 -27.94 -1.02 -28.76
CA LEU A 11 -27.75 -0.44 -27.42
C LEU A 11 -27.44 -1.49 -26.36
N LEU A 12 -28.09 -2.63 -26.40
CA LEU A 12 -27.84 -3.74 -25.48
C LEU A 12 -26.45 -4.35 -25.67
N LEU A 13 -25.99 -4.48 -26.90
CA LEU A 13 -24.64 -4.96 -27.21
C LEU A 13 -23.58 -3.98 -26.70
N SER A 14 -23.78 -2.70 -26.88
CA SER A 14 -22.87 -1.68 -26.41
C SER A 14 -22.75 -1.67 -24.88
N LEU A 15 -23.85 -1.83 -24.18
CA LEU A 15 -23.88 -1.92 -22.73
C LEU A 15 -23.16 -3.17 -22.22
N PHE A 16 -23.32 -4.29 -22.89
CA PHE A 16 -22.65 -5.55 -22.56
C PHE A 16 -21.12 -5.44 -22.72
N ILE A 17 -20.65 -4.79 -23.77
CA ILE A 17 -19.22 -4.56 -24.00
C ILE A 17 -18.63 -3.66 -22.92
N LEU A 18 -19.34 -2.64 -22.47
CA LEU A 18 -18.91 -1.78 -21.35
C LEU A 18 -18.74 -2.55 -20.05
N LEU A 19 -19.63 -3.51 -19.78
CA LEU A 19 -19.54 -4.35 -18.57
C LEU A 19 -18.35 -5.31 -18.59
N THR A 20 -17.87 -5.71 -19.76
CA THR A 20 -16.72 -6.62 -19.88
C THR A 20 -15.36 -5.92 -19.78
N VAL A 21 -15.31 -4.61 -19.81
CA VAL A 21 -14.06 -3.82 -19.74
C VAL A 21 -13.68 -3.44 -18.33
N ILE A 22 -14.59 -3.61 -17.36
CA ILE A 22 -14.37 -3.24 -15.96
C ILE A 22 -13.41 -4.16 -15.18
N PRO A 23 -13.09 -5.38 -15.60
CA PRO A 23 -12.33 -6.28 -14.78
C PRO A 23 -10.86 -6.10 -14.83
N GLY A 24 -10.24 -5.11 -14.77
CA GLY A 24 -8.78 -5.03 -14.78
C GLY A 24 -8.16 -4.36 -13.58
N ALA A 25 -8.99 -3.94 -12.63
CA ALA A 25 -8.51 -2.92 -11.69
C ALA A 25 -8.18 -3.42 -10.28
N TYR A 26 -7.90 -4.74 -10.14
CA TYR A 26 -7.69 -5.24 -8.81
C TYR A 26 -6.41 -5.85 -8.63
N ALA A 27 -5.44 -5.07 -8.75
CA ALA A 27 -4.10 -5.51 -8.57
C ALA A 27 -3.69 -5.63 -7.11
N TYR A 28 -4.41 -5.05 -6.14
CA TYR A 28 -3.94 -4.98 -4.76
C TYR A 28 -4.90 -5.65 -3.80
N VAL A 29 -4.34 -6.44 -2.86
CA VAL A 29 -5.07 -7.14 -1.81
C VAL A 29 -4.58 -6.64 -0.46
N ASN A 30 -5.51 -6.40 0.47
CA ASN A 30 -5.16 -6.09 1.85
C ASN A 30 -4.51 -7.28 2.52
N ARG A 31 -3.38 -7.03 3.19
CA ARG A 31 -2.66 -8.05 3.96
C ARG A 31 -2.64 -7.67 5.44
N PRO A 32 -2.59 -8.68 6.32
CA PRO A 32 -2.64 -8.41 7.75
C PRO A 32 -1.34 -7.90 8.35
N ASN A 33 -0.22 -8.00 7.64
CA ASN A 33 1.08 -7.60 8.17
C ASN A 33 1.86 -6.76 7.17
N ALA A 34 2.59 -5.77 7.67
CA ALA A 34 3.57 -5.01 6.92
C ALA A 34 4.98 -5.43 7.35
N VAL A 35 5.81 -5.82 6.40
CA VAL A 35 7.23 -6.07 6.64
C VAL A 35 7.99 -4.80 6.31
N ILE A 36 8.66 -4.24 7.30
CA ILE A 36 9.42 -3.00 7.16
C ILE A 36 10.88 -3.22 7.50
N THR A 37 11.73 -2.36 6.98
CA THR A 37 13.12 -2.25 7.41
C THR A 37 13.33 -0.88 8.05
N ILE A 38 14.00 -0.89 9.20
CA ILE A 38 14.46 0.32 9.87
C ILE A 38 15.98 0.35 9.81
N LEU A 39 16.51 1.47 9.33
CA LEU A 39 17.93 1.75 9.42
C LEU A 39 18.15 2.71 10.58
N ASP A 40 18.90 2.26 11.60
CA ASP A 40 19.42 3.12 12.65
C ASP A 40 20.68 3.77 12.13
N LYS A 41 20.60 5.06 11.79
CA LYS A 41 21.72 5.80 11.19
C LYS A 41 22.85 6.04 12.20
N THR A 42 22.55 6.12 13.49
CA THR A 42 23.56 6.36 14.52
C THR A 42 24.41 5.12 14.77
N ALA A 43 23.80 3.93 14.75
CA ALA A 43 24.47 2.66 14.95
C ALA A 43 24.90 1.98 13.65
N GLY A 44 24.39 2.44 12.50
CA GLY A 44 24.66 1.83 11.19
C GLY A 44 24.07 0.42 11.04
N LYS A 45 22.95 0.13 11.73
CA LYS A 45 22.33 -1.20 11.74
C LYS A 45 20.96 -1.18 11.10
N ASN A 46 20.66 -2.24 10.33
CA ASN A 46 19.36 -2.48 9.75
C ASN A 46 18.61 -3.56 10.53
N HIS A 47 17.32 -3.36 10.72
CA HIS A 47 16.42 -4.37 11.26
C HIS A 47 15.19 -4.50 10.37
N THR A 48 14.85 -5.72 10.02
CA THR A 48 13.63 -6.04 9.24
C THR A 48 12.71 -6.86 10.11
N PHE A 49 11.46 -6.42 10.23
CA PHE A 49 10.46 -7.14 11.03
C PHE A 49 9.05 -6.88 10.51
N SER A 50 8.12 -7.71 10.97
CA SER A 50 6.72 -7.65 10.59
C SER A 50 5.92 -6.89 11.63
N ILE A 51 5.05 -5.99 11.16
CA ILE A 51 4.13 -5.23 12.00
C ILE A 51 2.71 -5.64 11.65
N PRO A 52 1.91 -6.12 12.63
CA PRO A 52 0.49 -6.36 12.39
C PRO A 52 -0.26 -5.06 12.09
N VAL A 53 -1.10 -5.09 11.07
CA VAL A 53 -1.95 -3.94 10.73
C VAL A 53 -2.94 -3.67 11.86
N GLY A 54 -3.05 -2.41 12.26
CA GLY A 54 -3.96 -1.97 13.30
C GLY A 54 -3.45 -2.14 14.73
N VAL A 55 -2.22 -2.61 14.91
CA VAL A 55 -1.62 -2.82 16.23
C VAL A 55 -0.45 -1.87 16.43
N ASP A 56 -0.49 -1.07 17.48
CA ASP A 56 0.63 -0.23 17.87
C ASP A 56 1.86 -1.08 18.14
N THR A 57 2.96 -0.80 17.45
CA THR A 57 4.21 -1.54 17.56
C THR A 57 5.34 -0.58 17.85
N LYS A 58 6.03 -0.84 18.93
CA LYS A 58 7.14 0.00 19.37
C LYS A 58 8.49 -0.59 18.97
N TYR A 59 9.35 0.23 18.41
CA TYR A 59 10.74 -0.08 18.13
C TYR A 59 11.60 1.06 18.67
N GLU A 60 12.36 0.81 19.73
CA GLU A 60 13.18 1.81 20.42
C GLU A 60 12.37 3.08 20.75
N LYS A 61 12.69 4.20 20.12
CA LYS A 61 12.02 5.49 20.34
C LYS A 61 10.81 5.71 19.43
N LEU A 62 10.61 4.82 18.44
CA LEU A 62 9.54 4.95 17.45
C LEU A 62 8.35 4.08 17.81
N ASN A 63 7.18 4.60 17.53
CA ASN A 63 5.93 3.85 17.62
C ASN A 63 5.27 3.83 16.25
N PHE A 64 4.89 2.64 15.78
CA PHE A 64 4.31 2.44 14.47
C PHE A 64 2.87 2.01 14.58
N LEU A 65 2.00 2.62 13.78
CA LEU A 65 0.65 2.17 13.56
C LEU A 65 0.40 2.07 12.07
N VAL A 66 0.40 0.84 11.54
CA VAL A 66 0.07 0.58 10.15
C VAL A 66 -1.44 0.49 10.03
N ARG A 67 -2.05 1.40 9.29
CA ARG A 67 -3.50 1.43 9.09
C ARG A 67 -3.95 0.46 8.02
N THR A 68 -3.15 0.29 6.99
CA THR A 68 -3.43 -0.65 5.91
C THR A 68 -2.15 -1.03 5.20
N CYS A 69 -2.10 -2.24 4.66
CA CYS A 69 -0.99 -2.73 3.86
C CYS A 69 -1.55 -3.49 2.67
N LYS A 70 -1.20 -3.06 1.47
CA LYS A 70 -1.73 -3.59 0.20
C LYS A 70 -0.62 -4.15 -0.65
N GLN A 71 -0.78 -5.40 -1.05
CA GLN A 71 0.16 -6.13 -1.90
C GLN A 71 -0.50 -6.42 -3.25
N ASN A 72 0.27 -6.28 -4.33
CA ASN A 72 -0.24 -6.63 -5.65
C ASN A 72 -0.24 -8.14 -5.90
N ASP A 73 -0.86 -8.53 -7.03
CA ASP A 73 -0.93 -9.90 -7.50
C ASP A 73 0.48 -10.48 -7.71
N PRO A 74 0.75 -11.72 -7.22
CA PRO A 74 2.06 -12.36 -7.40
C PRO A 74 2.47 -12.61 -8.85
N PHE A 75 1.52 -12.53 -9.81
CA PHE A 75 1.83 -12.69 -11.23
C PHE A 75 2.28 -11.39 -11.91
N GLN A 76 2.31 -10.28 -11.19
CA GLN A 76 2.80 -9.00 -11.68
C GLN A 76 4.11 -8.62 -10.98
N ALA A 77 4.79 -7.60 -11.50
CA ALA A 77 5.95 -7.04 -10.82
C ALA A 77 5.58 -6.63 -9.39
N GLU A 78 6.34 -7.09 -8.43
CA GLU A 78 6.02 -6.92 -7.02
C GLU A 78 5.95 -5.43 -6.65
N ASN A 79 4.84 -5.03 -6.07
CA ASN A 79 4.66 -3.71 -5.49
C ASN A 79 3.76 -3.79 -4.26
N ALA A 80 3.96 -2.87 -3.35
CA ALA A 80 3.18 -2.79 -2.13
C ALA A 80 3.08 -1.35 -1.65
N PHE A 81 1.99 -1.04 -0.94
CA PHE A 81 1.76 0.25 -0.30
C PHE A 81 1.33 0.03 1.13
N MET A 82 1.81 0.85 2.04
CA MET A 82 1.26 0.90 3.39
C MET A 82 0.91 2.34 3.78
N PHE A 83 -0.20 2.50 4.47
CA PHE A 83 -0.49 3.73 5.19
C PHE A 83 -0.03 3.56 6.64
N VAL A 84 0.90 4.36 7.07
CA VAL A 84 1.52 4.24 8.38
C VAL A 84 1.58 5.57 9.08
N GLU A 85 1.36 5.54 10.39
CA GLU A 85 1.59 6.65 11.30
C GLU A 85 2.77 6.30 12.20
N ILE A 86 3.76 7.18 12.24
CA ILE A 86 4.97 6.98 13.04
C ILE A 86 5.08 8.13 14.05
N SER A 87 5.23 7.77 15.31
CA SER A 87 5.40 8.72 16.41
C SER A 87 6.75 8.53 17.08
N GLN A 88 7.28 9.61 17.61
CA GLN A 88 8.49 9.59 18.44
C GLN A 88 8.21 10.40 19.69
N ASN A 89 8.37 9.80 20.88
CA ASN A 89 8.07 10.46 22.15
C ASN A 89 6.67 11.06 22.20
N ASN A 90 5.67 10.34 21.73
CA ASN A 90 4.27 10.74 21.61
C ASN A 90 3.97 11.84 20.57
N ASP A 91 4.98 12.30 19.83
CA ASP A 91 4.78 13.25 18.74
C ASP A 91 4.68 12.53 17.42
N LEU A 92 3.62 12.79 16.66
CA LEU A 92 3.44 12.24 15.31
C LEU A 92 4.46 12.89 14.38
N ILE A 93 5.38 12.08 13.85
CA ILE A 93 6.44 12.57 12.96
C ILE A 93 6.22 12.18 11.50
N PHE A 94 5.34 11.23 11.23
CA PHE A 94 4.97 10.82 9.88
C PHE A 94 3.55 10.27 9.85
N SER A 95 2.80 10.62 8.82
CA SER A 95 1.49 10.04 8.53
C SER A 95 1.29 10.07 7.03
N GLY A 96 1.22 8.91 6.40
CA GLY A 96 1.05 8.86 4.95
C GLY A 96 1.33 7.50 4.36
N TRP A 97 1.33 7.46 3.02
CA TRP A 97 1.59 6.26 2.25
C TRP A 97 3.07 6.10 1.97
N MET A 98 3.57 4.88 2.16
CA MET A 98 4.89 4.45 1.71
C MET A 98 4.74 3.40 0.61
N ASN A 99 5.44 3.61 -0.50
CA ASN A 99 5.47 2.71 -1.64
C ASN A 99 6.78 1.92 -1.62
N LYS A 100 6.68 0.59 -1.69
CA LYS A 100 7.83 -0.30 -1.74
C LYS A 100 8.82 0.05 -2.86
N ASN A 101 8.30 0.34 -4.06
CA ASN A 101 9.14 0.58 -5.24
C ASN A 101 9.66 2.02 -5.34
N GLU A 102 9.12 2.92 -4.55
CA GLU A 102 9.51 4.33 -4.55
C GLU A 102 9.71 4.84 -3.13
N PRO A 103 10.69 4.29 -2.39
CA PRO A 103 10.88 4.65 -0.98
C PRO A 103 11.30 6.11 -0.79
N GLY A 104 11.84 6.76 -1.81
CA GLY A 104 12.22 8.16 -1.75
C GLY A 104 11.09 9.14 -2.05
N GLU A 105 9.91 8.69 -2.48
CA GLU A 105 8.79 9.56 -2.82
C GLU A 105 8.17 10.23 -1.61
N ASN A 106 8.03 9.51 -0.52
CA ASN A 106 7.48 10.03 0.73
C ASN A 106 8.23 9.44 1.92
N PRO A 107 9.49 9.83 2.13
CA PRO A 107 10.32 9.24 3.16
C PRO A 107 10.02 9.78 4.53
N LEU A 108 10.30 8.99 5.56
CA LEU A 108 10.40 9.50 6.91
C LEU A 108 11.62 10.43 7.00
N GLN A 109 11.38 11.69 7.27
CA GLN A 109 12.46 12.66 7.48
C GLN A 109 12.83 12.69 8.96
N ASN A 110 13.80 11.87 9.35
CA ASN A 110 14.27 11.77 10.72
C ASN A 110 15.81 11.69 10.74
N ALA A 111 16.44 12.34 11.68
CA ALA A 111 17.89 12.38 11.79
C ALA A 111 18.49 11.03 12.17
N ASP A 112 17.74 10.20 12.92
CA ASP A 112 18.26 8.98 13.51
C ASP A 112 17.82 7.71 12.77
N TYR A 113 16.71 7.76 12.05
CA TYR A 113 16.11 6.56 11.44
C TYR A 113 15.66 6.79 10.00
N ASP A 114 15.88 5.79 9.16
CA ASP A 114 15.18 5.61 7.89
C ASP A 114 14.25 4.40 8.00
N VAL A 115 13.08 4.49 7.40
CA VAL A 115 12.08 3.43 7.39
C VAL A 115 11.57 3.24 5.97
N TRP A 116 11.46 1.99 5.53
CA TRP A 116 10.82 1.69 4.25
C TRP A 116 10.08 0.35 4.28
N LEU A 117 9.08 0.25 3.41
CA LEU A 117 8.27 -0.95 3.24
C LEU A 117 9.01 -1.97 2.38
N VAL A 118 9.07 -3.22 2.86
CA VAL A 118 9.62 -4.35 2.10
C VAL A 118 8.53 -5.08 1.34
N ARG A 119 7.43 -5.42 2.02
CA ARG A 119 6.25 -6.08 1.45
C ARG A 119 5.11 -6.10 2.45
N CYS A 120 3.92 -6.42 1.97
CA CYS A 120 2.78 -6.80 2.80
C CYS A 120 2.58 -8.33 2.74
N GLU A 121 2.28 -8.95 3.87
CA GLU A 121 2.09 -10.40 3.91
C GLU A 121 0.98 -10.87 4.85
#